data_d1fe77bdc1884d3a7ec67db28f4dd30a
#
_entry.id   d1fe77bdc1884d3a7ec67db28f4dd30a
#
_cell.length_a   1.000
_cell.length_b   1.000
_cell.length_c   1.000
_cell.angle_alpha   90.00
_cell.angle_beta   90.00
_cell.angle_gamma   90.00
#
_symmetry.space_group_name_H-M   'P 1'
#
loop_
_entity.id
_entity.type
_entity.pdbx_description
1 polymer ?
#
loop_
_entity_poly.entity_id
_entity_poly.type
_entity_poly.pdbx_seq_one_letter_code
_entity_poly.pdbx_strand_id
1 'polypeptide(L)'
;SKDVRRIGAAMMQEMAETLMAAQGLKKDDVRHFVLHSAGRRVIEQARRLMDLDEAQVAHSRRVLRHFGNMSSATVVFVLEDVLRTASPTPGDWGLMIALGPGFAAEGALLRW
;
A
#
# COMPACT_ATOMS: atom_id res chain seq x y z
N SER A 1 -4.76 -17.26 9.05
CA SER A 1 -6.09 -17.19 9.67
C SER A 1 -6.74 -15.84 9.39
N LYS A 2 -8.01 -15.75 9.64
CA LYS A 2 -8.77 -14.51 9.46
C LYS A 2 -8.21 -13.38 10.32
N ASP A 3 -7.79 -13.69 11.54
CA ASP A 3 -7.29 -12.71 12.49
C ASP A 3 -5.97 -12.12 12.04
N VAL A 4 -5.09 -12.95 11.49
CA VAL A 4 -3.79 -12.50 10.97
C VAL A 4 -3.99 -11.51 9.81
N ARG A 5 -4.91 -11.82 8.89
CA ARG A 5 -5.19 -10.94 7.75
C ARG A 5 -5.78 -9.62 8.19
N ARG A 6 -6.70 -9.68 9.15
CA ARG A 6 -7.34 -8.47 9.69
C ARG A 6 -6.34 -7.58 10.41
N ILE A 7 -5.46 -8.19 11.22
CA ILE A 7 -4.42 -7.46 11.95
C ILE A 7 -3.49 -6.77 10.98
N GLY A 8 -3.02 -7.48 9.93
CA GLY A 8 -2.14 -6.88 8.93
C GLY A 8 -2.76 -5.69 8.23
N ALA A 9 -4.01 -5.84 7.79
CA ALA A 9 -4.72 -4.75 7.11
C ALA A 9 -4.96 -3.56 8.04
N ALA A 10 -5.29 -3.81 9.31
CA ALA A 10 -5.49 -2.76 10.30
C ALA A 10 -4.20 -2.00 10.56
N MET A 11 -3.06 -2.69 10.60
CA MET A 11 -1.76 -2.04 10.78
C MET A 11 -1.40 -1.16 9.59
N MET A 12 -1.72 -1.59 8.38
CA MET A 12 -1.52 -0.77 7.18
C MET A 12 -2.38 0.49 7.25
N GLN A 13 -3.63 0.37 7.64
CA GLN A 13 -4.52 1.51 7.79
C GLN A 13 -3.98 2.50 8.83
N GLU A 14 -3.57 2.01 10.00
CA GLU A 14 -3.04 2.85 11.06
C GLU A 14 -1.78 3.60 10.60
N MET A 15 -0.88 2.91 9.91
CA MET A 15 0.32 3.52 9.36
C MET A 15 -0.05 4.61 8.34
N ALA A 16 -1.01 4.34 7.47
CA ALA A 16 -1.49 5.31 6.48
C ALA A 16 -2.02 6.56 7.16
N GLU A 17 -2.87 6.40 8.16
CA GLU A 17 -3.45 7.52 8.89
C GLU A 17 -2.39 8.35 9.59
N THR A 18 -1.42 7.70 10.23
CA THR A 18 -0.31 8.39 10.92
C THR A 18 0.51 9.23 9.93
N LEU A 19 0.88 8.65 8.80
CA LEU A 19 1.69 9.35 7.80
C LEU A 19 0.94 10.52 7.19
N MET A 20 -0.32 10.33 6.85
CA MET A 20 -1.14 11.40 6.27
C MET A 20 -1.37 12.52 7.28
N ALA A 21 -1.69 12.19 8.52
CA ALA A 21 -1.94 13.19 9.56
C ALA A 21 -0.72 14.07 9.81
N ALA A 22 0.49 13.50 9.75
CA ALA A 22 1.73 14.24 9.96
C ALA A 22 1.92 15.37 8.95
N GLN A 23 1.30 15.27 7.77
CA GLN A 23 1.37 16.30 6.73
C GLN A 23 0.04 17.01 6.51
N GLY A 24 -0.94 16.77 7.38
CA GLY A 24 -2.27 17.38 7.24
C GLY A 24 -3.04 16.90 6.01
N LEU A 25 -2.75 15.71 5.53
CA LEU A 25 -3.39 15.16 4.34
C LEU A 25 -4.60 14.31 4.70
N LYS A 26 -5.58 14.33 3.81
CA LYS A 26 -6.69 13.39 3.80
C LYS A 26 -6.44 12.32 2.74
N LYS A 27 -7.18 11.23 2.81
CA LYS A 27 -7.04 10.13 1.85
C LYS A 27 -7.14 10.61 0.40
N ASP A 28 -8.07 11.52 0.12
CA ASP A 28 -8.30 12.00 -1.25
C ASP A 28 -7.16 12.88 -1.78
N ASP A 29 -6.25 13.33 -0.91
CA ASP A 29 -5.06 14.05 -1.33
C ASP A 29 -3.97 13.12 -1.84
N VAL A 30 -4.07 11.82 -1.53
CA VAL A 30 -3.07 10.82 -1.92
C VAL A 30 -3.54 10.15 -3.20
N ARG A 31 -2.74 10.26 -4.24
CA ARG A 31 -3.08 9.75 -5.57
C ARG A 31 -2.57 8.34 -5.81
N HIS A 32 -1.41 8.00 -5.26
CA HIS A 32 -0.75 6.73 -5.56
C HIS A 32 -0.54 5.91 -4.30
N PHE A 33 -0.85 4.61 -4.39
CA PHE A 33 -0.74 3.69 -3.26
C PHE A 33 0.22 2.57 -3.62
N VAL A 34 1.33 2.48 -2.88
CA VAL A 34 2.38 1.50 -3.06
C VAL A 34 2.30 0.56 -1.86
N LEU A 35 1.44 -0.42 -1.94
CA LEU A 35 1.12 -1.28 -0.81
C LEU A 35 1.68 -2.69 -1.03
N HIS A 36 2.51 -3.15 -0.10
CA HIS A 36 2.97 -4.53 -0.05
C HIS A 36 2.18 -5.30 0.99
N SER A 37 1.77 -6.49 0.64
CA SER A 37 1.20 -7.41 1.61
C SER A 37 1.60 -8.84 1.30
N ALA A 38 1.41 -9.72 2.29
CA ALA A 38 1.76 -11.12 2.16
C ALA A 38 0.81 -11.92 1.26
N GLY A 39 -0.38 -11.38 0.93
CA GLY A 39 -1.32 -12.10 0.10
C GLY A 39 -2.52 -11.26 -0.32
N ARG A 40 -3.29 -11.80 -1.28
CA ARG A 40 -4.41 -11.08 -1.88
C ARG A 40 -5.53 -10.75 -0.89
N ARG A 41 -5.70 -11.56 0.16
CA ARG A 41 -6.74 -11.30 1.16
C ARG A 41 -6.38 -10.12 2.05
N VAL A 42 -5.10 -9.93 2.34
CA VAL A 42 -4.64 -8.75 3.08
C VAL A 42 -4.84 -7.50 2.22
N ILE A 43 -4.53 -7.58 0.92
CA ILE A 43 -4.78 -6.47 0.00
C ILE A 43 -6.26 -6.11 -0.02
N GLU A 44 -7.15 -7.11 -0.10
CA GLU A 44 -8.59 -6.86 -0.13
C GLU A 44 -9.09 -6.25 1.17
N GLN A 45 -8.61 -6.73 2.32
CA GLN A 45 -8.96 -6.15 3.61
C GLN A 45 -8.46 -4.72 3.73
N ALA A 46 -7.23 -4.45 3.31
CA ALA A 46 -6.67 -3.10 3.33
C ALA A 46 -7.47 -2.17 2.41
N ARG A 47 -7.85 -2.65 1.21
CA ARG A 47 -8.67 -1.89 0.29
C ARG A 47 -9.98 -1.44 0.95
N ARG A 48 -10.64 -2.36 1.65
CA ARG A 48 -11.91 -2.06 2.33
C ARG A 48 -11.72 -1.11 3.50
N LEU A 49 -10.72 -1.37 4.35
CA LEU A 49 -10.48 -0.54 5.53
C LEU A 49 -10.07 0.89 5.16
N MET A 50 -9.27 1.04 4.12
CA MET A 50 -8.78 2.34 3.67
C MET A 50 -9.71 3.00 2.66
N ASP A 51 -10.79 2.32 2.29
CA ASP A 51 -11.76 2.79 1.31
C ASP A 51 -11.09 3.16 -0.02
N LEU A 52 -10.31 2.23 -0.56
CA LEU A 52 -9.64 2.39 -1.84
C LEU A 52 -10.42 1.70 -2.95
N ASP A 53 -10.31 2.22 -4.17
CA ASP A 53 -10.90 1.55 -5.33
C ASP A 53 -9.95 0.48 -5.89
N GLU A 54 -10.43 -0.32 -6.83
CA GLU A 54 -9.62 -1.38 -7.43
C GLU A 54 -8.42 -0.85 -8.20
N ALA A 55 -8.55 0.31 -8.84
CA ALA A 55 -7.43 0.91 -9.58
C ALA A 55 -6.27 1.25 -8.64
N GLN A 56 -6.58 1.68 -7.41
CA GLN A 56 -5.55 2.06 -6.43
C GLN A 56 -4.78 0.87 -5.89
N VAL A 57 -5.37 -0.34 -5.89
CA VAL A 57 -4.69 -1.55 -5.43
C VAL A 57 -4.26 -2.47 -6.58
N ALA A 58 -4.53 -2.08 -7.82
CA ALA A 58 -4.21 -2.89 -9.00
C ALA A 58 -2.71 -3.15 -9.10
N HIS A 59 -1.88 -2.19 -8.71
CA HIS A 59 -0.42 -2.33 -8.71
C HIS A 59 0.03 -3.48 -7.82
N SER A 60 -0.48 -3.51 -6.59
CA SER A 60 -0.17 -4.57 -5.64
C SER A 60 -0.66 -5.93 -6.13
N ARG A 61 -1.84 -5.98 -6.72
CA ARG A 61 -2.39 -7.24 -7.23
C ARG A 61 -1.58 -7.78 -8.41
N ARG A 62 -1.13 -6.91 -9.34
CA ARG A 62 -0.31 -7.34 -10.48
C ARG A 62 1.01 -7.91 -10.03
N VAL A 63 1.69 -7.24 -9.11
CA VAL A 63 2.98 -7.71 -8.60
C VAL A 63 2.83 -9.04 -7.88
N LEU A 64 1.81 -9.18 -7.05
CA LEU A 64 1.55 -10.45 -6.35
C LEU A 64 1.29 -11.58 -7.34
N ARG A 65 0.52 -11.31 -8.39
CA ARG A 65 0.17 -12.31 -9.41
C ARG A 65 1.39 -12.76 -10.22
N HIS A 66 2.26 -11.82 -10.58
CA HIS A 66 3.41 -12.11 -11.47
C HIS A 66 4.64 -12.60 -10.74
N PHE A 67 4.86 -12.16 -9.52
CA PHE A 67 6.10 -12.43 -8.78
C PHE A 67 5.87 -13.15 -7.46
N GLY A 68 4.63 -13.24 -6.99
CA GLY A 68 4.34 -13.76 -5.67
C GLY A 68 4.82 -12.82 -4.57
N ASN A 69 4.87 -13.34 -3.35
CA ASN A 69 5.35 -12.58 -2.21
C ASN A 69 6.87 -12.73 -2.09
N MET A 70 7.60 -11.64 -2.27
CA MET A 70 9.05 -11.57 -2.16
C MET A 70 9.48 -10.80 -0.91
N SER A 71 8.66 -10.86 0.14
CA SER A 71 8.86 -10.13 1.39
C SER A 71 8.93 -8.61 1.13
N SER A 72 9.72 -7.87 1.90
CA SER A 72 9.78 -6.42 1.77
C SER A 72 10.25 -5.93 0.41
N ALA A 73 11.00 -6.76 -0.34
CA ALA A 73 11.42 -6.40 -1.69
C ALA A 73 10.24 -6.21 -2.64
N THR A 74 9.10 -6.82 -2.34
CA THR A 74 7.89 -6.70 -3.16
C THR A 74 7.44 -5.25 -3.30
N VAL A 75 7.61 -4.43 -2.27
CA VAL A 75 7.18 -3.04 -2.32
C VAL A 75 7.89 -2.24 -3.42
N VAL A 76 9.15 -2.57 -3.71
CA VAL A 76 9.92 -1.92 -4.78
C VAL A 76 9.30 -2.23 -6.14
N PHE A 77 8.86 -3.47 -6.34
CA PHE A 77 8.19 -3.87 -7.58
C PHE A 77 6.82 -3.21 -7.72
N VAL A 78 6.12 -3.01 -6.60
CA VAL A 78 4.85 -2.27 -6.62
C VAL A 78 5.11 -0.81 -6.99
N LEU A 79 6.13 -0.19 -6.44
CA LEU A 79 6.52 1.17 -6.80
C LEU A 79 6.84 1.27 -8.29
N GLU A 80 7.60 0.32 -8.82
CA GLU A 80 7.92 0.29 -10.25
C GLU A 80 6.65 0.19 -11.09
N ASP A 81 5.69 -0.62 -10.69
CA ASP A 81 4.41 -0.73 -11.39
C ASP A 81 3.65 0.59 -11.38
N VAL A 82 3.64 1.31 -10.27
CA VAL A 82 3.02 2.65 -10.17
C VAL A 82 3.70 3.61 -11.14
N LEU A 83 5.02 3.66 -11.12
CA LEU A 83 5.78 4.57 -11.98
C LEU A 83 5.50 4.30 -13.46
N ARG A 84 5.42 3.02 -13.82
CA ARG A 84 5.24 2.62 -15.22
C ARG A 84 3.81 2.80 -15.71
N THR A 85 2.82 2.48 -14.87
CA THR A 85 1.42 2.42 -15.33
C THR A 85 0.60 3.65 -14.95
N ALA A 86 0.90 4.31 -13.84
CA ALA A 86 0.16 5.48 -13.37
C ALA A 86 0.81 6.80 -13.78
N SER A 87 2.10 6.77 -14.13
CA SER A 87 2.86 7.94 -14.57
C SER A 87 2.67 9.15 -13.63
N PRO A 88 3.13 9.06 -12.38
CA PRO A 88 2.93 10.15 -11.43
C PRO A 88 3.50 11.47 -11.95
N THR A 89 2.81 12.56 -11.62
CA THR A 89 3.20 13.91 -12.03
C THR A 89 3.74 14.70 -10.84
N PRO A 90 4.56 15.75 -11.09
CA PRO A 90 5.08 16.59 -10.01
C PRO A 90 3.94 17.14 -9.14
N GLY A 91 4.11 17.03 -7.82
CA GLY A 91 3.11 17.46 -6.85
C GLY A 91 2.19 16.34 -6.37
N ASP A 92 2.15 15.20 -7.05
CA ASP A 92 1.36 14.06 -6.60
C ASP A 92 1.90 13.51 -5.29
N TRP A 93 0.99 13.13 -4.39
CA TRP A 93 1.34 12.42 -3.17
C TRP A 93 1.16 10.93 -3.37
N GLY A 94 2.07 10.15 -2.79
CA GLY A 94 1.99 8.71 -2.75
C GLY A 94 2.20 8.20 -1.34
N LEU A 95 1.62 7.03 -1.05
CA LEU A 95 1.74 6.39 0.25
C LEU A 95 2.32 5.00 0.03
N MET A 96 3.50 4.75 0.62
CA MET A 96 4.18 3.47 0.50
C MET A 96 4.16 2.78 1.85
N ILE A 97 3.59 1.57 1.89
CA ILE A 97 3.47 0.79 3.12
C ILE A 97 3.86 -0.65 2.85
N ALA A 98 4.68 -1.20 3.72
CA ALA A 98 5.07 -2.61 3.68
C ALA A 98 4.77 -3.27 5.02
N LEU A 99 4.33 -4.53 4.95
CA LEU A 99 4.20 -5.40 6.12
C LEU A 99 5.39 -6.34 6.15
N GLY A 100 6.11 -6.33 7.26
CA GLY A 100 7.22 -7.23 7.49
C GLY A 100 6.84 -8.39 8.41
N PRO A 101 7.76 -9.32 8.64
CA PRO A 101 7.53 -10.44 9.56
C PRO A 101 7.28 -9.93 10.98
N GLY A 102 6.47 -10.68 11.74
CA GLY A 102 6.11 -10.29 13.09
C GLY A 102 5.12 -9.15 13.18
N PHE A 103 4.37 -8.89 12.10
CA PHE A 103 3.40 -7.80 12.02
C PHE A 103 4.02 -6.42 12.27
N ALA A 104 5.16 -6.18 11.64
CA ALA A 104 5.75 -4.85 11.62
C ALA A 104 5.28 -4.12 10.34
N ALA A 105 4.70 -2.95 10.50
CA ALA A 105 4.36 -2.09 9.37
C ALA A 105 5.39 -0.97 9.29
N GLU A 106 5.88 -0.71 8.08
CA GLU A 106 6.75 0.42 7.81
C GLU A 106 6.18 1.18 6.63
N GLY A 107 6.37 2.48 6.62
CA GLY A 107 5.82 3.28 5.55
C GLY A 107 6.53 4.60 5.34
N ALA A 108 6.23 5.20 4.21
CA ALA A 108 6.75 6.51 3.84
C ALA A 108 5.71 7.23 3.01
N LEU A 109 5.65 8.54 3.19
CA LEU A 109 4.88 9.41 2.32
C LEU A 109 5.80 9.89 1.22
N LEU A 110 5.34 9.76 -0.03
CA LEU A 110 6.11 10.14 -1.21
C LEU A 110 5.49 11.37 -1.84
N ARG A 111 6.34 12.21 -2.41
CA ARG A 111 5.89 13.33 -3.22
C ARG A 111 6.72 13.42 -4.47
N TRP A 112 6.05 13.47 -5.61
CA TRP A 112 6.69 13.61 -6.90
C TRP A 112 6.98 15.07 -7.25
#